data_82df4dddf905a9846569bc89d9ebd3c2
#
_entry.id   82df4dddf905a9846569bc89d9ebd3c2
#
_cell.length_a   1.000
_cell.length_b   1.000
_cell.length_c   1.000
_cell.angle_alpha   90.00
_cell.angle_beta   90.00
_cell.angle_gamma   90.00
#
_symmetry.space_group_name_H-M   'P 1'
#
loop_
_entity.id
_entity.type
_entity.pdbx_description
1 polymer ?
#
loop_
_entity_poly.entity_id
_entity_poly.type
_entity_poly.pdbx_seq_one_letter_code
_entity_poly.pdbx_strand_id
1 'polypeptide(L)'
;ESEYYHPQRHMGTVMCHRAHRSDDDPLAEVGLKDITAHVNFTAMALAAQDQRLPEGQGWSVLGYTTQAHFLINCGLLPKMERQALAQRAIAAKLIMEHEMGELFKVLALCKGEPWEPVGFANGNRTHRL
;
A
#
# COMPACT_ATOMS: atom_id res chain seq x y z
N GLU A 1 5.33 2.70 -9.93
CA GLU A 1 5.89 2.08 -11.16
C GLU A 1 7.28 2.60 -11.53
N SER A 2 7.45 3.93 -11.62
CA SER A 2 8.74 4.55 -11.96
C SER A 2 9.90 4.07 -11.07
N GLU A 3 9.65 3.92 -9.77
CA GLU A 3 10.64 3.39 -8.82
C GLU A 3 10.90 1.89 -9.03
N TYR A 4 9.90 1.13 -9.45
CA TYR A 4 10.03 -0.31 -9.69
C TYR A 4 10.91 -0.61 -10.90
N TYR A 5 10.74 0.15 -11.97
CA TYR A 5 11.47 -0.03 -13.23
C TYR A 5 12.65 0.95 -13.41
N HIS A 6 13.12 1.57 -12.34
CA HIS A 6 14.21 2.54 -12.44
C HIS A 6 15.48 1.92 -13.03
N PRO A 7 16.11 2.52 -14.06
CA PRO A 7 17.25 1.92 -14.77
C PRO A 7 18.45 1.55 -13.89
N GLN A 8 18.63 2.24 -12.77
CA GLN A 8 19.72 1.96 -11.81
C GLN A 8 19.41 0.78 -10.86
N ARG A 9 18.20 0.22 -10.90
CA ARG A 9 17.78 -0.92 -10.06
C ARG A 9 17.90 -2.25 -10.81
N HIS A 10 19.06 -2.52 -11.39
CA HIS A 10 19.32 -3.76 -12.16
C HIS A 10 19.20 -5.04 -11.32
N MET A 11 19.31 -4.93 -9.97
CA MET A 11 19.10 -6.05 -9.03
C MET A 11 17.64 -6.10 -8.49
N GLY A 12 16.74 -5.30 -9.06
CA GLY A 12 15.35 -5.22 -8.59
C GLY A 12 15.17 -4.33 -7.36
N THR A 13 14.11 -4.56 -6.59
CA THR A 13 13.71 -3.71 -5.46
C THR A 13 13.69 -4.45 -4.12
N VAL A 14 14.15 -5.70 -4.07
CA VAL A 14 14.23 -6.46 -2.82
C VAL A 14 15.28 -5.84 -1.91
N MET A 15 14.91 -5.64 -0.65
CA MET A 15 15.78 -5.11 0.38
C MET A 15 15.49 -5.83 1.71
N CYS A 16 16.52 -6.20 2.41
CA CYS A 16 16.43 -6.84 3.72
C CYS A 16 16.80 -5.87 4.83
N HIS A 17 16.08 -5.93 5.94
CA HIS A 17 16.28 -5.05 7.09
C HIS A 17 16.42 -5.84 8.38
N ARG A 18 17.46 -5.54 9.16
CA ARG A 18 17.66 -6.08 10.50
C ARG A 18 18.41 -5.09 11.38
N ALA A 19 17.92 -4.81 12.59
CA ALA A 19 18.59 -3.96 13.58
C ALA A 19 19.07 -2.62 12.98
N HIS A 20 18.22 -1.93 12.21
CA HIS A 20 18.49 -0.66 11.51
C HIS A 20 19.60 -0.74 10.44
N ARG A 21 19.95 -1.92 9.97
CA ARG A 21 20.84 -2.14 8.84
C ARG A 21 20.05 -2.74 7.68
N SER A 22 20.43 -2.39 6.46
CA SER A 22 19.86 -2.97 5.25
C SER A 22 20.93 -3.67 4.42
N ASP A 23 20.55 -4.74 3.76
CA ASP A 23 21.34 -5.48 2.77
C ASP A 23 20.42 -6.06 1.69
N ASP A 24 20.98 -6.59 0.64
CA ASP A 24 20.27 -7.15 -0.52
C ASP A 24 20.28 -8.68 -0.59
N ASP A 25 20.78 -9.37 0.44
CA ASP A 25 20.83 -10.83 0.48
C ASP A 25 19.72 -11.42 1.37
N PRO A 26 18.58 -11.85 0.79
CA PRO A 26 17.48 -12.44 1.54
C PRO A 26 17.78 -13.84 2.08
N LEU A 27 18.87 -14.48 1.62
CA LEU A 27 19.27 -15.81 2.06
C LEU A 27 20.29 -15.78 3.20
N ALA A 28 20.90 -14.63 3.47
CA ALA A 28 21.71 -14.44 4.67
C ALA A 28 20.80 -14.27 5.89
N GLU A 29 21.12 -14.95 7.01
CA GLU A 29 20.38 -14.87 8.27
C GLU A 29 18.86 -15.10 8.14
N VAL A 30 18.49 -16.16 7.42
CA VAL A 30 17.09 -16.51 7.11
C VAL A 30 16.21 -16.55 8.37
N GLY A 31 15.05 -15.90 8.29
CA GLY A 31 14.09 -15.79 9.39
C GLY A 31 14.41 -14.71 10.44
N LEU A 32 15.53 -13.98 10.29
CA LEU A 32 15.93 -12.92 11.21
C LEU A 32 15.83 -11.50 10.61
N LYS A 33 15.45 -11.40 9.35
CA LYS A 33 15.34 -10.13 8.61
C LYS A 33 13.91 -9.90 8.11
N ASP A 34 13.52 -8.65 8.04
CA ASP A 34 12.36 -8.22 7.27
C ASP A 34 12.76 -8.10 5.81
N ILE A 35 12.03 -8.77 4.92
CA ILE A 35 12.25 -8.71 3.47
C ILE A 35 11.19 -7.80 2.88
N THR A 36 11.60 -6.72 2.23
CA THR A 36 10.74 -5.74 1.58
C THR A 36 11.00 -5.65 0.10
N ALA A 37 9.99 -5.26 -0.67
CA ALA A 37 10.11 -4.93 -2.08
C ALA A 37 9.14 -3.82 -2.44
N HIS A 38 9.43 -3.05 -3.47
CA HIS A 38 8.43 -2.16 -4.05
C HIS A 38 7.32 -2.99 -4.71
N VAL A 39 6.10 -2.47 -4.65
CA VAL A 39 4.93 -3.14 -5.24
C VAL A 39 4.55 -2.44 -6.53
N ASN A 40 4.42 -3.21 -7.61
CA ASN A 40 3.83 -2.74 -8.86
C ASN A 40 2.30 -2.88 -8.77
N PHE A 41 1.63 -1.84 -8.31
CA PHE A 41 0.17 -1.83 -8.13
C PHE A 41 -0.60 -1.91 -9.45
N THR A 42 -0.07 -1.33 -10.52
CA THR A 42 -0.64 -1.45 -11.88
C THR A 42 -0.65 -2.91 -12.33
N ALA A 43 0.47 -3.62 -12.18
CA ALA A 43 0.54 -5.03 -12.54
C ALA A 43 -0.43 -5.88 -11.70
N MET A 44 -0.59 -5.58 -10.42
CA MET A 44 -1.56 -6.26 -9.55
C MET A 44 -3.00 -6.03 -10.00
N ALA A 45 -3.36 -4.79 -10.34
CA ALA A 45 -4.68 -4.44 -10.84
C ALA A 45 -4.98 -5.14 -12.17
N LEU A 46 -4.03 -5.12 -13.11
CA LEU A 46 -4.16 -5.79 -14.40
C LEU A 46 -4.26 -7.31 -14.23
N ALA A 47 -3.44 -7.92 -13.40
CA ALA A 47 -3.48 -9.36 -13.13
C ALA A 47 -4.82 -9.80 -12.51
N ALA A 48 -5.42 -8.97 -11.67
CA ALA A 48 -6.75 -9.24 -11.13
C ALA A 48 -7.84 -9.17 -12.21
N GLN A 49 -7.79 -8.14 -13.07
CA GLN A 49 -8.77 -7.94 -14.14
C GLN A 49 -8.64 -8.96 -15.28
N ASP A 50 -7.44 -9.49 -15.53
CA ASP A 50 -7.18 -10.48 -16.59
C ASP A 50 -7.62 -11.91 -16.21
N GLN A 51 -8.12 -12.12 -15.00
CA GLN A 51 -8.64 -13.43 -14.59
C GLN A 51 -9.86 -13.82 -15.43
N ARG A 52 -9.72 -14.89 -16.23
CA ARG A 52 -10.81 -15.47 -17.02
C ARG A 52 -11.79 -16.21 -16.09
N LEU A 53 -12.74 -15.48 -15.55
CA LEU A 53 -13.80 -16.01 -14.70
C LEU A 53 -15.13 -16.00 -15.46
N PRO A 54 -16.10 -16.85 -15.08
CA PRO A 54 -17.45 -16.78 -15.62
C PRO A 54 -18.05 -15.38 -15.52
N GLU A 55 -18.96 -15.04 -16.42
CA GLU A 55 -19.62 -13.74 -16.43
C GLU A 55 -20.20 -13.36 -15.07
N GLY A 56 -19.97 -12.15 -14.62
CA GLY A 56 -20.38 -11.66 -13.30
C GLY A 56 -19.49 -12.05 -12.14
N GLN A 57 -18.41 -12.81 -12.37
CA GLN A 57 -17.43 -13.20 -11.33
C GLN A 57 -16.06 -12.55 -11.47
N GLY A 58 -15.92 -11.59 -12.38
CA GLY A 58 -14.68 -10.86 -12.61
C GLY A 58 -14.21 -10.07 -11.38
N TRP A 59 -12.92 -9.74 -11.36
CA TRP A 59 -12.36 -8.83 -10.38
C TRP A 59 -12.48 -7.39 -10.86
N SER A 60 -12.78 -6.48 -9.94
CA SER A 60 -12.83 -5.04 -10.17
C SER A 60 -11.91 -4.32 -9.21
N VAL A 61 -11.27 -3.24 -9.69
CA VAL A 61 -10.54 -2.31 -8.82
C VAL A 61 -11.55 -1.35 -8.21
N LEU A 62 -11.72 -1.39 -6.89
CA LEU A 62 -12.61 -0.49 -6.15
C LEU A 62 -11.95 0.85 -5.82
N GLY A 63 -10.63 0.83 -5.64
CA GLY A 63 -9.90 2.05 -5.33
C GLY A 63 -8.41 1.81 -5.15
N TYR A 64 -7.66 2.89 -5.36
CA TYR A 64 -6.24 2.98 -5.09
C TYR A 64 -5.94 4.34 -4.48
N THR A 65 -5.27 4.37 -3.34
CA THR A 65 -4.96 5.61 -2.64
C THR A 65 -3.74 5.46 -1.73
N THR A 66 -3.34 6.54 -1.08
CA THR A 66 -2.29 6.50 -0.04
C THR A 66 -2.85 6.00 1.29
N GLN A 67 -1.97 5.50 2.14
CA GLN A 67 -2.35 5.11 3.50
C GLN A 67 -2.99 6.27 4.26
N ALA A 68 -2.46 7.48 4.11
CA ALA A 68 -3.01 8.67 4.75
C ALA A 68 -4.48 8.89 4.40
N HIS A 69 -4.79 8.97 3.10
CA HIS A 69 -6.17 9.16 2.65
C HIS A 69 -7.09 8.03 3.10
N PHE A 70 -6.64 6.78 2.97
CA PHE A 70 -7.41 5.63 3.41
C PHE A 70 -7.78 5.70 4.90
N LEU A 71 -6.79 5.95 5.76
CA LEU A 71 -7.01 6.00 7.21
C LEU A 71 -7.86 7.21 7.62
N ILE A 72 -7.69 8.37 6.98
CA ILE A 72 -8.50 9.57 7.22
C ILE A 72 -9.95 9.31 6.84
N ASN A 73 -10.21 8.73 5.67
CA ASN A 73 -11.56 8.36 5.24
C ASN A 73 -12.21 7.34 6.18
N CYS A 74 -11.42 6.41 6.73
CA CYS A 74 -11.87 5.45 7.73
C CYS A 74 -12.04 6.04 9.15
N GLY A 75 -11.93 7.35 9.31
CA GLY A 75 -12.23 8.06 10.56
C GLY A 75 -11.08 8.05 11.58
N LEU A 76 -9.82 8.00 11.12
CA LEU A 76 -8.67 8.05 12.03
C LEU A 76 -8.61 9.37 12.83
N LEU A 77 -8.87 10.53 12.22
CA LEU A 77 -8.73 11.83 12.87
C LEU A 77 -9.61 11.97 14.13
N PRO A 78 -10.92 11.71 14.08
CA PRO A 78 -11.76 11.77 15.28
C PRO A 78 -11.34 10.76 16.37
N LYS A 79 -10.75 9.63 15.99
CA LYS A 79 -10.22 8.66 16.95
C LYS A 79 -8.96 9.20 17.64
N MET A 80 -8.08 9.85 16.89
CA MET A 80 -6.85 10.45 17.42
C MET A 80 -7.16 11.57 18.41
N GLU A 81 -8.15 12.42 18.15
CA GLU A 81 -8.54 13.52 19.04
C GLU A 81 -8.89 13.06 20.46
N ARG A 82 -9.40 11.84 20.60
CA ARG A 82 -9.79 11.24 21.88
C ARG A 82 -8.64 10.56 22.64
N GLN A 83 -7.44 10.51 22.04
CA GLN A 83 -6.29 9.82 22.62
C GLN A 83 -5.36 10.78 23.37
N ALA A 84 -4.54 10.22 24.27
CA ALA A 84 -3.46 10.95 24.93
C ALA A 84 -2.41 11.43 23.90
N LEU A 85 -1.70 12.52 24.21
CA LEU A 85 -0.74 13.16 23.31
C LEU A 85 0.30 12.18 22.74
N ALA A 86 0.84 11.30 23.56
CA ALA A 86 1.83 10.30 23.13
C ALA A 86 1.28 9.35 22.05
N GLN A 87 0.04 8.88 22.23
CA GLN A 87 -0.64 8.01 21.28
C GLN A 87 -0.98 8.74 19.98
N ARG A 88 -1.39 10.01 20.08
CA ARG A 88 -1.61 10.87 18.91
C ARG A 88 -0.33 11.07 18.09
N ALA A 89 0.80 11.28 18.75
CA ALA A 89 2.10 11.43 18.08
C ALA A 89 2.52 10.16 17.34
N ILE A 90 2.27 8.98 17.91
CA ILE A 90 2.53 7.69 17.24
C ILE A 90 1.58 7.52 16.02
N ALA A 91 0.29 7.76 16.21
CA ALA A 91 -0.70 7.63 15.14
C ALA A 91 -0.47 8.64 14.00
N ALA A 92 0.04 9.84 14.29
CA ALA A 92 0.37 10.84 13.28
C ALA A 92 1.39 10.33 12.25
N LYS A 93 2.35 9.48 12.64
CA LYS A 93 3.32 8.87 11.71
C LYS A 93 2.67 8.07 10.60
N LEU A 94 1.50 7.49 10.86
CA LEU A 94 0.76 6.71 9.86
C LEU A 94 0.22 7.56 8.71
N ILE A 95 0.05 8.86 8.90
CA ILE A 95 -0.59 9.76 7.94
C ILE A 95 0.30 10.92 7.48
N MET A 96 1.46 11.13 8.12
CA MET A 96 2.39 12.17 7.69
C MET A 96 3.06 11.81 6.37
N GLU A 97 3.17 12.80 5.47
CA GLU A 97 3.65 12.65 4.10
C GLU A 97 5.08 12.07 4.02
N HIS A 98 5.98 12.58 4.86
CA HIS A 98 7.39 12.18 4.90
C HIS A 98 7.67 10.96 5.79
N GLU A 99 6.64 10.37 6.35
CA GLU A 99 6.70 9.11 7.12
C GLU A 99 5.99 8.01 6.32
N MET A 100 4.93 7.42 6.87
CA MET A 100 4.24 6.29 6.26
C MET A 100 3.05 6.70 5.37
N GLY A 101 2.57 7.95 5.51
CA GLY A 101 1.30 8.36 4.94
C GLY A 101 1.25 8.34 3.41
N GLU A 102 2.32 8.83 2.74
CA GLU A 102 2.41 8.85 1.29
C GLU A 102 3.20 7.65 0.72
N LEU A 103 4.14 7.10 1.48
CA LEU A 103 4.95 5.95 1.03
C LEU A 103 4.11 4.69 0.85
N PHE A 104 3.25 4.38 1.79
CA PHE A 104 2.37 3.20 1.73
C PHE A 104 1.11 3.49 0.93
N LYS A 105 0.68 2.51 0.15
CA LYS A 105 -0.51 2.58 -0.69
C LYS A 105 -1.50 1.49 -0.31
N VAL A 106 -2.75 1.74 -0.63
CA VAL A 106 -3.85 0.78 -0.44
C VAL A 106 -4.51 0.57 -1.79
N LEU A 107 -4.60 -0.69 -2.21
CA LEU A 107 -5.36 -1.14 -3.37
C LEU A 107 -6.51 -2.02 -2.87
N ALA A 108 -7.72 -1.73 -3.31
CA ALA A 108 -8.88 -2.57 -3.03
C ALA A 108 -9.38 -3.23 -4.30
N LEU A 109 -9.53 -4.54 -4.22
CA LEU A 109 -10.07 -5.37 -5.28
C LEU A 109 -11.35 -6.04 -4.78
N CYS A 110 -12.35 -6.17 -5.64
CA CYS A 110 -13.59 -6.86 -5.36
C CYS A 110 -13.82 -7.96 -6.39
N LYS A 111 -14.27 -9.11 -5.94
CA LYS A 111 -14.76 -10.18 -6.80
C LYS A 111 -16.29 -10.11 -6.85
N GLY A 112 -16.86 -10.02 -8.06
CA GLY A 112 -18.30 -9.87 -8.26
C GLY A 112 -18.71 -8.39 -8.38
N GLU A 113 -19.90 -8.03 -7.87
CA GLU A 113 -20.43 -6.67 -8.01
C GLU A 113 -19.59 -5.65 -7.26
N PRO A 114 -19.11 -4.58 -7.93
CA PRO A 114 -18.35 -3.52 -7.29
C PRO A 114 -19.25 -2.67 -6.37
N TRP A 115 -18.64 -2.12 -5.32
CA TRP A 115 -19.27 -1.21 -4.36
C TRP A 115 -18.31 -0.06 -4.01
N GLU A 116 -18.80 0.99 -3.39
CA GLU A 116 -17.99 2.15 -3.01
C GLU A 116 -17.47 2.03 -1.58
N PRO A 117 -16.20 1.66 -1.37
CA PRO A 117 -15.64 1.53 -0.03
C PRO A 117 -15.28 2.88 0.57
N VAL A 118 -15.68 3.11 1.84
CA VAL A 118 -15.47 4.39 2.54
C VAL A 118 -14.01 4.85 2.55
N GLY A 119 -13.06 3.93 2.59
CA GLY A 119 -11.62 4.27 2.57
C GLY A 119 -11.13 5.01 1.32
N PHE A 120 -11.93 5.05 0.26
CA PHE A 120 -11.61 5.71 -1.01
C PHE A 120 -12.55 6.87 -1.36
N ALA A 121 -13.39 7.29 -0.42
CA ALA A 121 -14.35 8.37 -0.64
C ALA A 121 -13.68 9.68 -1.08
N ASN A 122 -12.49 9.98 -0.56
CA ASN A 122 -11.66 11.11 -0.99
C ASN A 122 -10.24 10.66 -1.31
N GLY A 123 -9.61 11.34 -2.27
CA GLY A 123 -8.22 11.06 -2.65
C GLY A 123 -8.02 9.72 -3.37
N ASN A 124 -9.05 9.18 -4.01
CA ASN A 124 -8.92 8.01 -4.87
C ASN A 124 -8.06 8.34 -6.09
N ARG A 125 -7.02 7.55 -6.30
CA ARG A 125 -6.00 7.72 -7.36
C ARG A 125 -6.01 6.58 -8.37
N THR A 126 -7.12 5.85 -8.53
CA THR A 126 -7.24 4.72 -9.46
C THR A 126 -6.82 5.10 -10.89
N HIS A 127 -7.01 6.36 -11.28
CA HIS A 127 -6.56 6.90 -12.57
C HIS A 127 -5.03 6.92 -12.76
N ARG A 128 -4.26 6.54 -11.74
CA ARG A 128 -2.79 6.45 -11.79
C ARG A 128 -2.27 5.01 -11.83
N LEU A 129 -3.15 4.04 -11.88
CA LEU A 129 -2.83 2.63 -12.07
C LEU A 129 -2.52 2.30 -13.53
#